data_3526a9a1b325ff10f6db553c01a30531
#
_entry.id   3526a9a1b325ff10f6db553c01a30531
#
_cell.length_a   1.000
_cell.length_b   1.000
_cell.length_c   1.000
_cell.angle_alpha   90.00
_cell.angle_beta   90.00
_cell.angle_gamma   90.00
#
_symmetry.space_group_name_H-M   'P 1'
#
loop_
_entity.id
_entity.type
_entity.pdbx_description
1 polymer ?
#
loop_
_entity_poly.entity_id
_entity_poly.type
_entity_poly.pdbx_seq_one_letter_code
_entity_poly.pdbx_strand_id
1 'polypeptide(L)'
;LARQSGKPVLVSGGSPEGGVSEAVLMRQSLQRDFAVPVRWEEPRSHNTAENARFSAEILLAAGVRRIALVTHSWHMPRALRSFSQYGLEVIPAPTGQSAPPFLLPQSLLPSTQALWSSSQVCREAVGHLAYQLFHWY
;
A
#
# COMPACT_ATOMS: atom_id res chain seq x y z
N LEU A 1 -6.17 -13.81 0.55
CA LEU A 1 -5.53 -13.77 1.87
C LEU A 1 -6.57 -13.57 2.98
N ALA A 2 -7.29 -12.42 3.05
CA ALA A 2 -8.24 -12.11 4.13
C ALA A 2 -9.34 -13.19 4.29
N ARG A 3 -10.02 -13.56 3.20
CA ARG A 3 -11.06 -14.63 3.23
C ARG A 3 -10.53 -15.98 3.72
N GLN A 4 -9.30 -16.33 3.37
CA GLN A 4 -8.69 -17.62 3.75
C GLN A 4 -8.18 -17.62 5.19
N SER A 5 -7.68 -16.49 5.67
CA SER A 5 -7.11 -16.39 7.01
C SER A 5 -8.13 -16.07 8.10
N GLY A 6 -9.30 -15.55 7.75
CA GLY A 6 -10.29 -15.04 8.71
C GLY A 6 -9.81 -13.86 9.55
N LYS A 7 -8.65 -13.27 9.22
CA LYS A 7 -8.07 -12.17 9.98
C LYS A 7 -8.78 -10.85 9.67
N PRO A 8 -8.91 -9.96 10.68
CA PRO A 8 -9.54 -8.66 10.47
C PRO A 8 -8.71 -7.81 9.48
N VAL A 9 -9.40 -6.96 8.74
CA VAL A 9 -8.81 -6.09 7.71
C VAL A 9 -8.89 -4.64 8.18
N LEU A 10 -7.78 -3.92 8.00
CA LEU A 10 -7.73 -2.47 8.00
C LEU A 10 -7.48 -2.00 6.57
N VAL A 11 -8.19 -0.98 6.14
CA VAL A 11 -7.95 -0.26 4.89
C VAL A 11 -7.50 1.15 5.21
N SER A 12 -6.48 1.65 4.48
CA SER A 12 -5.89 2.96 4.72
C SER A 12 -5.67 3.70 3.40
N GLY A 13 -6.03 4.95 3.38
CA GLY A 13 -5.85 5.86 2.26
C GLY A 13 -6.86 7.00 2.32
N GLY A 14 -6.36 8.23 2.31
CA GLY A 14 -7.18 9.44 2.31
C GLY A 14 -7.65 9.85 0.93
N SER A 15 -7.95 11.13 0.79
CA SER A 15 -8.34 11.75 -0.47
C SER A 15 -7.48 13.00 -0.70
N PRO A 16 -6.29 12.86 -1.31
CA PRO A 16 -5.38 13.99 -1.55
C PRO A 16 -5.99 15.11 -2.39
N GLU A 17 -6.90 14.75 -3.28
CA GLU A 17 -7.58 15.69 -4.20
C GLU A 17 -8.97 16.12 -3.71
N GLY A 18 -9.38 15.67 -2.54
CA GLY A 18 -10.74 15.85 -2.01
C GLY A 18 -11.74 14.81 -2.54
N GLY A 19 -12.90 14.71 -1.89
CA GLY A 19 -13.93 13.74 -2.23
C GLY A 19 -13.90 12.49 -1.35
N VAL A 20 -14.24 11.33 -1.92
CA VAL A 20 -14.31 10.07 -1.19
C VAL A 20 -12.89 9.50 -1.00
N SER A 21 -12.54 9.14 0.23
CA SER A 21 -11.21 8.57 0.53
C SER A 21 -11.02 7.19 -0.11
N GLU A 22 -9.77 6.85 -0.42
CA GLU A 22 -9.41 5.53 -0.95
C GLU A 22 -9.81 4.41 0.03
N ALA A 23 -9.68 4.64 1.33
CA ALA A 23 -10.09 3.67 2.36
C ALA A 23 -11.59 3.35 2.27
N VAL A 24 -12.44 4.35 2.07
CA VAL A 24 -13.90 4.14 1.88
C VAL A 24 -14.18 3.32 0.63
N LEU A 25 -13.53 3.64 -0.50
CA LEU A 25 -13.71 2.91 -1.76
C LEU A 25 -13.24 1.46 -1.63
N MET A 26 -12.08 1.24 -1.00
CA MET A 26 -11.56 -0.11 -0.73
C MET A 26 -12.50 -0.91 0.17
N ARG A 27 -13.03 -0.29 1.24
CA ARG A 27 -14.01 -0.95 2.11
C ARG A 27 -15.25 -1.37 1.34
N GLN A 28 -15.82 -0.47 0.53
CA GLN A 28 -17.01 -0.75 -0.27
C GLN A 28 -16.77 -1.92 -1.23
N SER A 29 -15.65 -1.93 -1.96
CA SER A 29 -15.32 -3.01 -2.87
C SER A 29 -15.09 -4.34 -2.13
N LEU A 30 -14.31 -4.34 -1.04
CA LEU A 30 -14.04 -5.55 -0.26
C LEU A 30 -15.33 -6.17 0.29
N GLN A 31 -16.26 -5.35 0.78
CA GLN A 31 -17.53 -5.83 1.33
C GLN A 31 -18.49 -6.28 0.24
N ARG A 32 -18.68 -5.47 -0.81
CA ARG A 32 -19.67 -5.72 -1.86
C ARG A 32 -19.23 -6.84 -2.81
N ASP A 33 -17.98 -6.76 -3.30
CA ASP A 33 -17.53 -7.61 -4.42
C ASP A 33 -16.85 -8.89 -3.93
N PHE A 34 -16.26 -8.85 -2.72
CA PHE A 34 -15.49 -9.95 -2.18
C PHE A 34 -16.05 -10.56 -0.88
N ALA A 35 -17.12 -10.01 -0.32
CA ALA A 35 -17.70 -10.42 0.97
C ALA A 35 -16.63 -10.48 2.10
N VAL A 36 -15.67 -9.56 2.09
CA VAL A 36 -14.63 -9.44 3.11
C VAL A 36 -14.99 -8.28 4.05
N PRO A 37 -15.27 -8.55 5.33
CA PRO A 37 -15.56 -7.51 6.30
C PRO A 37 -14.30 -6.69 6.60
N VAL A 38 -14.42 -5.38 6.56
CA VAL A 38 -13.39 -4.44 7.00
C VAL A 38 -13.69 -4.02 8.43
N ARG A 39 -12.72 -4.20 9.32
CA ARG A 39 -12.87 -3.88 10.75
C ARG A 39 -12.45 -2.46 11.07
N TRP A 40 -11.41 -1.94 10.40
CA TRP A 40 -10.91 -0.58 10.63
C TRP A 40 -10.71 0.13 9.30
N GLU A 41 -10.92 1.42 9.31
CA GLU A 41 -10.77 2.31 8.18
C GLU A 41 -9.95 3.52 8.60
N GLU A 42 -8.94 3.85 7.81
CA GLU A 42 -8.10 5.01 8.01
C GLU A 42 -8.21 5.94 6.78
N PRO A 43 -9.07 6.97 6.81
CA PRO A 43 -9.37 7.82 5.65
C PRO A 43 -8.63 9.17 5.66
N ARG A 44 -7.74 9.45 6.63
CA ARG A 44 -7.18 10.79 6.86
C ARG A 44 -5.84 11.03 6.17
N SER A 45 -5.13 9.97 5.83
CA SER A 45 -3.76 10.05 5.32
C SER A 45 -3.67 10.63 3.92
N HIS A 46 -2.66 11.45 3.67
CA HIS A 46 -2.36 12.06 2.37
C HIS A 46 -1.10 11.47 1.71
N ASN A 47 -0.35 10.65 2.43
CA ASN A 47 0.90 10.05 1.95
C ASN A 47 1.20 8.74 2.69
N THR A 48 2.22 8.01 2.24
CA THR A 48 2.59 6.70 2.80
C THR A 48 3.03 6.76 4.26
N ALA A 49 3.70 7.85 4.67
CA ALA A 49 4.13 8.00 6.07
C ALA A 49 2.93 8.20 7.00
N GLU A 50 1.95 8.98 6.56
CA GLU A 50 0.69 9.17 7.29
C GLU A 50 -0.16 7.91 7.30
N ASN A 51 -0.23 7.17 6.18
CA ASN A 51 -0.87 5.85 6.15
C ASN A 51 -0.30 4.93 7.24
N ALA A 52 1.02 4.88 7.34
CA ALA A 52 1.69 4.05 8.33
C ALA A 52 1.40 4.53 9.76
N ARG A 53 1.52 5.83 10.01
CA ARG A 53 1.30 6.43 11.32
C ARG A 53 -0.13 6.20 11.83
N PHE A 54 -1.11 6.63 11.05
CA PHE A 54 -2.51 6.54 11.47
C PHE A 54 -3.02 5.10 11.56
N SER A 55 -2.57 4.22 10.64
CA SER A 55 -2.87 2.79 10.74
C SER A 55 -2.26 2.17 12.00
N ALA A 56 -1.01 2.52 12.33
CA ALA A 56 -0.36 2.03 13.53
C ALA A 56 -1.06 2.51 14.80
N GLU A 57 -1.50 3.77 14.87
CA GLU A 57 -2.29 4.31 15.97
C GLU A 57 -3.54 3.45 16.22
N ILE A 58 -4.30 3.16 15.16
CA ILE A 58 -5.54 2.35 15.23
C ILE A 58 -5.22 0.92 15.69
N LEU A 59 -4.22 0.29 15.08
CA LEU A 59 -3.90 -1.11 15.30
C LEU A 59 -3.31 -1.35 16.69
N LEU A 60 -2.39 -0.49 17.13
CA LEU A 60 -1.78 -0.60 18.46
C LEU A 60 -2.80 -0.34 19.56
N ALA A 61 -3.71 0.62 19.38
CA ALA A 61 -4.82 0.83 20.30
C ALA A 61 -5.76 -0.38 20.39
N ALA A 62 -5.89 -1.14 19.30
CA ALA A 62 -6.64 -2.41 19.27
C ALA A 62 -5.84 -3.62 19.76
N GLY A 63 -4.62 -3.44 20.25
CA GLY A 63 -3.74 -4.52 20.74
C GLY A 63 -3.07 -5.34 19.63
N VAL A 64 -3.16 -4.89 18.37
CA VAL A 64 -2.54 -5.58 17.23
C VAL A 64 -1.10 -5.12 17.08
N ARG A 65 -0.16 -6.06 17.12
CA ARG A 65 1.29 -5.78 16.98
C ARG A 65 1.92 -6.43 15.76
N ARG A 66 1.23 -7.36 15.10
CA ARG A 66 1.71 -8.04 13.89
C ARG A 66 0.69 -7.90 12.79
N ILE A 67 1.15 -7.47 11.62
CA ILE A 67 0.31 -7.24 10.44
C ILE A 67 0.88 -7.92 9.19
N ALA A 68 -0.01 -8.31 8.26
CA ALA A 68 0.35 -8.56 6.89
C ALA A 68 0.08 -7.28 6.08
N LEU A 69 1.13 -6.65 5.58
CA LEU A 69 1.03 -5.44 4.79
C LEU A 69 0.83 -5.81 3.32
N VAL A 70 -0.34 -5.46 2.78
CA VAL A 70 -0.74 -5.75 1.41
C VAL A 70 -0.67 -4.48 0.58
N THR A 71 0.19 -4.47 -0.42
CA THR A 71 0.28 -3.39 -1.40
C THR A 71 0.98 -3.90 -2.67
N HIS A 72 1.06 -3.08 -3.71
CA HIS A 72 1.78 -3.43 -4.93
C HIS A 72 3.26 -3.69 -4.69
N SER A 73 3.84 -4.64 -5.41
CA SER A 73 5.26 -5.04 -5.28
C SER A 73 6.23 -3.86 -5.44
N TRP A 74 5.97 -2.95 -6.37
CA TRP A 74 6.77 -1.75 -6.60
C TRP A 74 6.68 -0.72 -5.45
N HIS A 75 5.57 -0.70 -4.70
CA HIS A 75 5.36 0.19 -3.56
C HIS A 75 5.82 -0.42 -2.22
N MET A 76 5.96 -1.75 -2.16
CA MET A 76 6.26 -2.49 -0.93
C MET A 76 7.50 -1.98 -0.18
N PRO A 77 8.65 -1.69 -0.84
CA PRO A 77 9.84 -1.22 -0.10
C PRO A 77 9.59 0.08 0.68
N ARG A 78 8.88 1.04 0.08
CA ARG A 78 8.53 2.31 0.75
C ARG A 78 7.54 2.09 1.88
N ALA A 79 6.52 1.28 1.65
CA ALA A 79 5.52 0.96 2.66
C ALA A 79 6.13 0.23 3.86
N LEU A 80 6.98 -0.77 3.65
CA LEU A 80 7.69 -1.48 4.73
C LEU A 80 8.50 -0.52 5.59
N ARG A 81 9.29 0.35 4.94
CA ARG A 81 10.11 1.33 5.67
C ARG A 81 9.26 2.22 6.57
N SER A 82 8.10 2.70 6.07
CA SER A 82 7.22 3.56 6.84
C SER A 82 6.54 2.80 8.00
N PHE A 83 5.97 1.62 7.74
CA PHE A 83 5.25 0.87 8.76
C PHE A 83 6.15 0.31 9.87
N SER A 84 7.39 -0.05 9.57
CA SER A 84 8.34 -0.58 10.56
C SER A 84 8.77 0.43 11.63
N GLN A 85 8.52 1.72 11.43
CA GLN A 85 8.90 2.78 12.37
C GLN A 85 7.98 2.86 13.60
N TYR A 86 6.80 2.25 13.55
CA TYR A 86 5.76 2.43 14.58
C TYR A 86 5.58 1.22 15.51
N GLY A 87 6.58 0.37 15.63
CA GLY A 87 6.56 -0.76 16.58
C GLY A 87 5.62 -1.91 16.16
N LEU A 88 5.25 -1.97 14.89
CA LEU A 88 4.53 -3.10 14.30
C LEU A 88 5.50 -4.12 13.71
N GLU A 89 5.24 -5.40 13.94
CA GLU A 89 5.87 -6.48 13.18
C GLU A 89 5.18 -6.60 11.83
N VAL A 90 5.88 -6.27 10.75
CA VAL A 90 5.31 -6.16 9.42
C VAL A 90 5.74 -7.33 8.54
N ILE A 91 4.77 -8.13 8.10
CA ILE A 91 4.98 -9.22 7.15
C ILE A 91 4.56 -8.71 5.76
N PRO A 92 5.48 -8.63 4.78
CA PRO A 92 5.13 -8.18 3.45
C PRO A 92 4.26 -9.21 2.71
N ALA A 93 3.21 -8.74 2.06
CA ALA A 93 2.33 -9.53 1.21
C ALA A 93 2.10 -8.77 -0.13
N PRO A 94 3.12 -8.70 -1.00
CA PRO A 94 3.05 -7.92 -2.23
C PRO A 94 2.03 -8.50 -3.21
N THR A 95 1.35 -7.59 -3.93
CA THR A 95 0.45 -7.91 -5.04
C THR A 95 0.99 -7.34 -6.34
N GLY A 96 0.43 -7.78 -7.49
CA GLY A 96 0.82 -7.23 -8.79
C GLY A 96 2.28 -7.53 -9.14
N GLN A 97 2.79 -8.70 -8.80
CA GLN A 97 4.09 -9.17 -9.27
C GLN A 97 3.99 -9.40 -10.79
N SER A 98 4.46 -8.44 -11.56
CA SER A 98 4.74 -8.68 -12.98
C SER A 98 5.94 -9.61 -13.07
N ALA A 99 5.85 -10.68 -13.84
CA ALA A 99 7.01 -11.48 -14.20
C ALA A 99 8.09 -10.56 -14.77
N PRO A 100 9.38 -10.80 -14.48
CA PRO A 100 10.44 -9.96 -15.01
C PRO A 100 10.33 -9.89 -16.54
N PRO A 101 10.34 -8.70 -17.14
CA PRO A 101 10.07 -8.49 -18.57
C PRO A 101 11.16 -9.07 -19.50
N PHE A 102 12.23 -9.60 -18.96
CA PHE A 102 13.42 -10.01 -19.70
C PHE A 102 13.34 -11.38 -20.41
N LEU A 103 12.22 -12.10 -20.28
CA LEU A 103 12.14 -13.47 -20.81
C LEU A 103 11.37 -13.62 -22.14
N LEU A 104 10.81 -12.54 -22.70
CA LEU A 104 10.06 -12.62 -23.95
C LEU A 104 10.53 -11.53 -24.95
N PRO A 105 10.77 -11.87 -26.23
CA PRO A 105 11.13 -10.89 -27.26
C PRO A 105 10.11 -9.74 -27.39
N GLN A 106 8.86 -10.00 -27.04
CA GLN A 106 7.77 -9.02 -27.05
C GLN A 106 7.93 -7.91 -25.99
N SER A 107 8.78 -8.11 -24.97
CA SER A 107 9.06 -7.10 -23.94
C SER A 107 9.88 -5.91 -24.44
N LEU A 108 10.45 -6.02 -25.64
CA LEU A 108 11.19 -4.95 -26.32
C LEU A 108 10.27 -3.99 -27.10
N LEU A 109 8.99 -4.33 -27.27
CA LEU A 109 8.04 -3.47 -27.95
C LEU A 109 7.49 -2.39 -27.01
N PRO A 110 7.48 -1.12 -27.41
CA PRO A 110 6.83 -0.07 -26.65
C PRO A 110 5.35 -0.38 -26.43
N SER A 111 4.91 -0.46 -25.20
CA SER A 111 3.50 -0.64 -24.86
C SER A 111 3.05 0.45 -23.88
N THR A 112 1.77 0.81 -23.95
CA THR A 112 1.17 1.76 -23.00
C THR A 112 1.31 1.27 -21.56
N GLN A 113 1.28 -0.04 -21.35
CA GLN A 113 1.46 -0.65 -20.03
C GLN A 113 2.90 -0.52 -19.55
N ALA A 114 3.90 -0.64 -20.43
CA ALA A 114 5.31 -0.43 -20.10
C ALA A 114 5.59 1.04 -19.75
N LEU A 115 5.00 1.99 -20.48
CA LEU A 115 5.09 3.42 -20.19
C LEU A 115 4.45 3.76 -18.83
N TRP A 116 3.27 3.21 -18.57
CA TRP A 116 2.61 3.40 -17.29
C TRP A 116 3.43 2.82 -16.13
N SER A 117 3.93 1.60 -16.28
CA SER A 117 4.80 0.95 -15.28
C SER A 117 6.09 1.74 -15.04
N SER A 118 6.72 2.26 -16.11
CA SER A 118 7.92 3.10 -16.02
C SER A 118 7.64 4.40 -15.26
N SER A 119 6.49 5.04 -15.51
CA SER A 119 6.10 6.25 -14.77
C SER A 119 5.90 6.00 -13.28
N GLN A 120 5.35 4.85 -12.90
CA GLN A 120 5.20 4.44 -11.51
C GLN A 120 6.56 4.20 -10.83
N VAL A 121 7.48 3.50 -11.50
CA VAL A 121 8.85 3.28 -11.00
C VAL A 121 9.59 4.61 -10.84
N CYS A 122 9.48 5.53 -11.80
CA CYS A 122 10.07 6.86 -11.69
C CYS A 122 9.47 7.66 -10.51
N ARG A 123 8.17 7.63 -10.31
CA ARG A 123 7.52 8.25 -9.15
C ARG A 123 8.04 7.70 -7.82
N GLU A 124 8.19 6.38 -7.73
CA GLU A 124 8.73 5.73 -6.53
C GLU A 124 10.20 6.10 -6.30
N ALA A 125 11.02 6.14 -7.36
CA ALA A 125 12.42 6.56 -7.26
C ALA A 125 12.54 8.00 -6.75
N VAL A 126 11.74 8.91 -7.32
CA VAL A 126 11.69 10.32 -6.87
C VAL A 126 11.14 10.42 -5.44
N GLY A 127 10.09 9.68 -5.11
CA GLY A 127 9.54 9.64 -3.76
C GLY A 127 10.55 9.11 -2.74
N HIS A 128 11.33 8.10 -3.12
CA HIS A 128 12.38 7.54 -2.27
C HIS A 128 13.52 8.52 -2.04
N LEU A 129 13.96 9.22 -3.08
CA LEU A 129 14.98 10.27 -2.99
C LEU A 129 14.49 11.45 -2.15
N ALA A 130 13.25 11.91 -2.37
CA ALA A 130 12.65 12.97 -1.57
C ALA A 130 12.59 12.57 -0.09
N TYR A 131 12.18 11.32 0.20
CA TYR A 131 12.14 10.80 1.57
C TYR A 131 13.52 10.75 2.23
N GLN A 132 14.57 10.43 1.49
CA GLN A 132 15.94 10.45 2.00
C GLN A 132 16.48 11.87 2.24
N LEU A 133 16.08 12.83 1.39
CA LEU A 133 16.59 14.20 1.47
C LEU A 133 15.84 15.07 2.49
N PHE A 134 14.56 14.84 2.71
CA PHE A 134 13.71 15.67 3.55
C PHE A 134 13.36 15.10 4.92
N HIS A 135 13.85 13.90 5.26
CA HIS A 135 13.63 13.26 6.58
C HIS A 135 14.78 13.52 7.56
N TRP A 136 15.33 14.74 7.51
CA TRP A 136 16.33 15.25 8.47
C TRP A 136 15.70 16.19 9.51
N TYR A 137 14.39 16.12 9.72
CA TYR A 137 13.71 16.86 10.80
C TYR A 137 12.68 15.98 11.51
#